data_6c7fbdbcbd39ad22e032e8f629e3b0b2
#
_entry.id   6c7fbdbcbd39ad22e032e8f629e3b0b2
#
_cell.length_a   1.000
_cell.length_b   1.000
_cell.length_c   1.000
_cell.angle_alpha   90.00
_cell.angle_beta   90.00
_cell.angle_gamma   90.00
#
_symmetry.space_group_name_H-M   'P 1'
#
loop_
_entity.id
_entity.type
_entity.pdbx_description
1 polymer ?
#
loop_
_entity_poly.entity_id
_entity_poly.type
_entity_poly.pdbx_seq_one_letter_code
_entity_poly.pdbx_strand_id
1 'polypeptide(L)'
;MKALLLDKAGPVSSLYVGDLPVPEPGAGEIRVKVHAVSLNPVDYKLAGRGNENWKWPHVLGLDVAGVVDAVGEGANQWSTGDRVFYHGDLSKAGGFAEYAITTAHTTARIPDGVGFAEAAAIPCAGLTAYEAVVRRLNVQPDHIVWMQGGAGGVGGFAVQMCANIGAAVITTASERNHEYVKSLGASYAIDYANEDVVARIMEITKGRGVDRVLAAVDEATADQGIEVLAFRGGLATVAGLPQLAESTFDNARSVHRIAYGGAHTSSNREAQVDLALMAEEMIALVAEKTIDPMIEQVIGLGDIPAGLAQLETRHVRGKIVAELV
;
A
#
# COMPACT_ATOMS: atom_id res chain seq x y z
N MET A 1 4.54 -24.32 13.16
CA MET A 1 3.59 -23.25 12.88
C MET A 1 2.84 -23.53 11.59
N LYS A 2 1.58 -23.12 11.48
CA LYS A 2 0.85 -23.12 10.22
C LYS A 2 1.30 -21.94 9.37
N ALA A 3 1.42 -22.17 8.05
CA ALA A 3 1.78 -21.15 7.07
C ALA A 3 1.12 -21.47 5.73
N LEU A 4 0.90 -20.42 4.92
CA LEU A 4 0.47 -20.56 3.53
C LEU A 4 1.70 -20.67 2.65
N LEU A 5 1.88 -21.81 2.02
CA LEU A 5 3.10 -22.23 1.34
C LEU A 5 2.98 -22.16 -0.18
N LEU A 6 4.04 -21.73 -0.83
CA LEU A 6 4.23 -21.76 -2.28
C LEU A 6 5.49 -22.57 -2.59
N ASP A 7 5.38 -23.71 -3.28
CA ASP A 7 6.54 -24.58 -3.56
C ASP A 7 7.44 -24.10 -4.70
N LYS A 8 6.88 -23.28 -5.59
CA LYS A 8 7.56 -22.65 -6.72
C LYS A 8 6.72 -21.50 -7.26
N ALA A 9 7.29 -20.60 -8.03
CA ALA A 9 6.52 -19.56 -8.72
C ALA A 9 5.36 -20.16 -9.52
N GLY A 10 4.16 -19.61 -9.34
CA GLY A 10 2.94 -20.13 -9.94
C GLY A 10 1.70 -19.32 -9.57
N PRO A 11 0.51 -19.74 -10.02
CA PRO A 11 -0.73 -19.05 -9.72
C PRO A 11 -1.05 -19.11 -8.22
N VAL A 12 -1.82 -18.14 -7.72
CA VAL A 12 -2.22 -18.08 -6.30
C VAL A 12 -3.03 -19.31 -5.86
N SER A 13 -3.68 -20.01 -6.80
CA SER A 13 -4.39 -21.27 -6.54
C SER A 13 -3.46 -22.43 -6.17
N SER A 14 -2.14 -22.30 -6.35
CA SER A 14 -1.15 -23.30 -5.91
C SER A 14 -0.70 -23.12 -4.45
N LEU A 15 -1.14 -22.05 -3.79
CA LEU A 15 -0.89 -21.84 -2.37
C LEU A 15 -1.70 -22.86 -1.53
N TYR A 16 -1.07 -23.40 -0.50
CA TYR A 16 -1.70 -24.35 0.42
C TYR A 16 -1.25 -24.15 1.86
N VAL A 17 -2.09 -24.48 2.82
CA VAL A 17 -1.74 -24.42 4.25
C VAL A 17 -0.91 -25.65 4.61
N GLY A 18 0.29 -25.42 5.13
CA GLY A 18 1.21 -26.46 5.57
C GLY A 18 1.89 -26.13 6.90
N ASP A 19 2.78 -27.01 7.34
CA ASP A 19 3.53 -26.87 8.58
C ASP A 19 4.99 -26.52 8.32
N LEU A 20 5.48 -25.50 9.04
CA LEU A 20 6.90 -25.13 9.09
C LEU A 20 7.40 -25.09 10.55
N PRO A 21 8.71 -25.24 10.77
CA PRO A 21 9.31 -24.88 12.06
C PRO A 21 9.01 -23.41 12.40
N VAL A 22 8.83 -23.09 13.69
CA VAL A 22 8.80 -21.69 14.13
C VAL A 22 10.18 -21.08 13.91
N PRO A 23 10.29 -19.93 13.18
CA PRO A 23 11.60 -19.34 12.90
C PRO A 23 12.18 -18.66 14.13
N GLU A 24 13.51 -18.60 14.24
CA GLU A 24 14.19 -17.86 15.31
C GLU A 24 14.73 -16.51 14.76
N PRO A 25 14.57 -15.39 15.53
CA PRO A 25 15.04 -14.09 15.09
C PRO A 25 16.57 -14.00 15.19
N GLY A 26 17.18 -13.49 14.14
CA GLY A 26 18.60 -13.16 14.10
C GLY A 26 18.93 -11.83 14.78
N ALA A 27 20.20 -11.41 14.74
CA ALA A 27 20.61 -10.11 15.25
C ALA A 27 19.90 -8.96 14.53
N GLY A 28 19.31 -8.02 15.31
CA GLY A 28 18.54 -6.89 14.81
C GLY A 28 17.14 -7.24 14.30
N GLU A 29 16.66 -8.47 14.52
CA GLU A 29 15.35 -8.95 14.12
C GLU A 29 14.43 -9.21 15.32
N ILE A 30 13.14 -9.23 15.08
CA ILE A 30 12.12 -9.70 16.02
C ILE A 30 11.28 -10.78 15.36
N ARG A 31 10.76 -11.69 16.16
CA ARG A 31 9.70 -12.63 15.78
C ARG A 31 8.37 -12.06 16.22
N VAL A 32 7.42 -12.02 15.33
CA VAL A 32 6.07 -11.56 15.58
C VAL A 32 5.12 -12.76 15.52
N LYS A 33 4.33 -12.98 16.57
CA LYS A 33 3.13 -13.80 16.50
C LYS A 33 2.10 -13.02 15.71
N VAL A 34 1.76 -13.51 14.53
CA VAL A 34 0.91 -12.79 13.59
C VAL A 34 -0.55 -12.91 14.01
N HIS A 35 -1.23 -11.78 14.12
CA HIS A 35 -2.66 -11.70 14.41
C HIS A 35 -3.48 -11.36 13.17
N ALA A 36 -2.97 -10.46 12.33
CA ALA A 36 -3.62 -10.07 11.09
C ALA A 36 -2.60 -9.77 9.99
N VAL A 37 -2.98 -10.02 8.76
CA VAL A 37 -2.24 -9.69 7.54
C VAL A 37 -3.18 -9.07 6.52
N SER A 38 -2.66 -8.26 5.60
CA SER A 38 -3.47 -7.67 4.55
C SER A 38 -2.98 -8.11 3.18
N LEU A 39 -3.92 -8.33 2.26
CA LEU A 39 -3.66 -8.80 0.91
C LEU A 39 -3.40 -7.61 -0.01
N ASN A 40 -2.43 -7.76 -0.91
CA ASN A 40 -2.01 -6.72 -1.85
C ASN A 40 -1.78 -7.26 -3.27
N PRO A 41 -1.94 -6.42 -4.32
CA PRO A 41 -1.64 -6.84 -5.69
C PRO A 41 -0.21 -7.35 -5.90
N VAL A 42 0.76 -6.89 -5.10
CA VAL A 42 2.14 -7.35 -5.17
C VAL A 42 2.27 -8.82 -4.75
N ASP A 43 1.44 -9.34 -3.85
CA ASP A 43 1.48 -10.73 -3.39
C ASP A 43 1.19 -11.70 -4.53
N TYR A 44 0.10 -11.50 -5.30
CA TYR A 44 -0.20 -12.39 -6.43
C TYR A 44 0.79 -12.21 -7.60
N LYS A 45 1.29 -10.98 -7.83
CA LYS A 45 2.31 -10.75 -8.84
C LYS A 45 3.61 -11.46 -8.52
N LEU A 46 4.01 -11.46 -7.25
CA LEU A 46 5.19 -12.16 -6.78
C LEU A 46 4.98 -13.68 -6.75
N ALA A 47 3.81 -14.17 -6.37
CA ALA A 47 3.48 -15.58 -6.50
C ALA A 47 3.75 -16.08 -7.93
N GLY A 48 3.27 -15.32 -8.93
CA GLY A 48 3.42 -15.68 -10.34
C GLY A 48 4.85 -15.66 -10.87
N ARG A 49 5.67 -14.66 -10.49
CA ARG A 49 7.03 -14.49 -11.02
C ARG A 49 8.14 -15.09 -10.15
N GLY A 50 7.90 -15.25 -8.85
CA GLY A 50 8.93 -15.60 -7.87
C GLY A 50 9.94 -14.48 -7.60
N ASN A 51 10.96 -14.80 -6.78
CA ASN A 51 12.13 -13.95 -6.51
C ASN A 51 13.36 -14.87 -6.36
N GLU A 52 14.47 -14.47 -6.93
CA GLU A 52 15.72 -15.25 -6.92
C GLU A 52 16.30 -15.50 -5.53
N ASN A 53 15.99 -14.64 -4.56
CA ASN A 53 16.43 -14.75 -3.17
C ASN A 53 15.56 -15.69 -2.32
N TRP A 54 14.44 -16.20 -2.87
CA TRP A 54 13.54 -17.03 -2.11
C TRP A 54 14.04 -18.46 -1.92
N LYS A 55 13.78 -18.98 -0.74
CA LYS A 55 13.88 -20.43 -0.48
C LYS A 55 12.49 -21.03 -0.60
N TRP A 56 12.43 -22.22 -1.17
CA TRP A 56 11.18 -22.97 -1.35
C TRP A 56 11.04 -24.09 -0.29
N PRO A 57 9.83 -24.38 0.24
CA PRO A 57 8.61 -23.60 0.02
C PRO A 57 8.74 -22.19 0.59
N HIS A 58 8.09 -21.21 -0.06
CA HIS A 58 8.13 -19.81 0.35
C HIS A 58 6.80 -19.36 0.96
N VAL A 59 6.84 -18.42 1.91
CA VAL A 59 5.69 -17.78 2.54
C VAL A 59 5.59 -16.34 2.02
N LEU A 60 4.44 -15.98 1.44
CA LEU A 60 4.13 -14.62 1.00
C LEU A 60 3.56 -13.77 2.14
N GLY A 61 3.17 -12.53 1.82
CA GLY A 61 2.48 -11.59 2.72
C GLY A 61 3.38 -10.51 3.25
N LEU A 62 3.10 -9.26 2.86
CA LEU A 62 3.91 -8.09 3.20
C LEU A 62 3.42 -7.33 4.42
N ASP A 63 2.10 -7.21 4.54
CA ASP A 63 1.46 -6.41 5.58
C ASP A 63 1.17 -7.29 6.78
N VAL A 64 1.83 -7.01 7.90
CA VAL A 64 1.72 -7.83 9.11
C VAL A 64 1.42 -6.96 10.32
N ALA A 65 0.49 -7.42 11.15
CA ALA A 65 0.23 -6.88 12.48
C ALA A 65 0.15 -8.04 13.50
N GLY A 66 0.73 -7.85 14.67
CA GLY A 66 0.77 -8.88 15.68
C GLY A 66 1.48 -8.46 16.96
N VAL A 67 1.97 -9.44 17.70
CA VAL A 67 2.63 -9.23 18.98
C VAL A 67 4.05 -9.78 18.91
N VAL A 68 5.02 -9.03 19.41
CA VAL A 68 6.40 -9.50 19.53
C VAL A 68 6.46 -10.72 20.44
N ASP A 69 6.92 -11.85 19.90
CA ASP A 69 7.02 -13.14 20.58
C ASP A 69 8.46 -13.47 21.01
N ALA A 70 9.46 -13.04 20.23
CA ALA A 70 10.86 -13.15 20.55
C ALA A 70 11.67 -11.99 19.99
N VAL A 71 12.77 -11.66 20.66
CA VAL A 71 13.64 -10.51 20.32
C VAL A 71 15.05 -11.05 20.07
N GLY A 72 15.61 -10.76 18.89
CA GLY A 72 16.99 -11.09 18.56
C GLY A 72 18.01 -10.14 19.19
N GLU A 73 19.28 -10.51 19.14
CA GLU A 73 20.37 -9.69 19.69
C GLU A 73 20.38 -8.29 19.04
N GLY A 74 20.51 -7.23 19.84
CA GLY A 74 20.57 -5.83 19.40
C GLY A 74 19.23 -5.20 19.01
N ALA A 75 18.10 -5.89 19.12
CA ALA A 75 16.75 -5.34 18.87
C ALA A 75 16.08 -4.77 20.15
N ASN A 76 16.85 -4.10 20.99
CA ASN A 76 16.48 -3.71 22.37
C ASN A 76 15.34 -2.68 22.48
N GLN A 77 14.90 -2.08 21.38
CA GLN A 77 13.72 -1.19 21.35
C GLN A 77 12.40 -1.94 21.49
N TRP A 78 12.42 -3.27 21.40
CA TRP A 78 11.27 -4.14 21.49
C TRP A 78 11.33 -5.09 22.67
N SER A 79 10.16 -5.43 23.20
CA SER A 79 9.96 -6.43 24.24
C SER A 79 8.86 -7.41 23.84
N THR A 80 8.96 -8.64 24.32
CA THR A 80 7.87 -9.62 24.17
C THR A 80 6.57 -9.05 24.75
N GLY A 81 5.49 -9.12 23.97
CA GLY A 81 4.20 -8.54 24.33
C GLY A 81 3.92 -7.20 23.64
N ASP A 82 4.92 -6.53 23.06
CA ASP A 82 4.69 -5.30 22.28
C ASP A 82 3.80 -5.56 21.07
N ARG A 83 2.80 -4.71 20.86
CA ARG A 83 1.90 -4.74 19.68
C ARG A 83 2.55 -4.00 18.54
N VAL A 84 2.73 -4.66 17.40
CA VAL A 84 3.51 -4.14 16.29
C VAL A 84 2.86 -4.40 14.93
N PHE A 85 3.20 -3.56 13.95
CA PHE A 85 2.88 -3.78 12.54
C PHE A 85 4.01 -3.28 11.65
N TYR A 86 4.08 -3.81 10.43
CA TYR A 86 5.16 -3.46 9.50
C TYR A 86 4.83 -3.85 8.06
N HIS A 87 5.55 -3.23 7.13
CA HIS A 87 5.69 -3.70 5.76
C HIS A 87 6.88 -4.67 5.69
N GLY A 88 6.67 -5.86 5.13
CA GLY A 88 7.70 -6.88 5.01
C GLY A 88 8.71 -6.64 3.88
N ASP A 89 9.85 -7.31 3.97
CA ASP A 89 10.88 -7.35 2.93
C ASP A 89 10.52 -8.40 1.87
N LEU A 90 10.33 -7.97 0.61
CA LEU A 90 9.98 -8.84 -0.53
C LEU A 90 10.98 -9.97 -0.80
N SER A 91 12.21 -9.86 -0.31
CA SER A 91 13.26 -10.87 -0.48
C SER A 91 13.24 -11.96 0.59
N LYS A 92 12.49 -11.75 1.68
CA LYS A 92 12.37 -12.65 2.85
C LYS A 92 11.03 -13.36 2.88
N ALA A 93 10.91 -14.36 3.76
CA ALA A 93 9.63 -14.99 4.06
C ALA A 93 8.66 -13.98 4.68
N GLY A 94 7.43 -13.99 4.22
CA GLY A 94 6.39 -13.04 4.60
C GLY A 94 5.52 -13.51 5.78
N GLY A 95 4.38 -12.84 5.93
CA GLY A 95 3.50 -12.94 7.09
C GLY A 95 2.26 -13.83 6.93
N PHE A 96 2.07 -14.52 5.81
CA PHE A 96 0.96 -15.49 5.69
C PHE A 96 1.25 -16.75 6.49
N ALA A 97 1.53 -16.60 7.78
CA ALA A 97 1.91 -17.63 8.73
C ALA A 97 1.61 -17.19 10.17
N GLU A 98 1.52 -18.13 11.10
CA GLU A 98 1.32 -17.85 12.53
C GLU A 98 2.46 -17.04 13.16
N TYR A 99 3.68 -17.14 12.63
CA TYR A 99 4.86 -16.38 13.06
C TYR A 99 5.64 -15.89 11.87
N ALA A 100 6.14 -14.66 11.97
CA ALA A 100 6.99 -14.04 10.95
C ALA A 100 8.20 -13.33 11.59
N ILE A 101 9.30 -13.25 10.84
CA ILE A 101 10.49 -12.50 11.24
C ILE A 101 10.52 -11.17 10.48
N THR A 102 10.84 -10.11 11.18
CA THR A 102 11.06 -8.80 10.56
C THR A 102 12.25 -8.07 11.20
N THR A 103 12.72 -7.05 10.50
CA THR A 103 13.79 -6.18 10.98
C THR A 103 13.23 -5.21 12.03
N ALA A 104 13.84 -5.17 13.19
CA ALA A 104 13.35 -4.43 14.35
C ALA A 104 13.14 -2.92 14.08
N HIS A 105 14.05 -2.28 13.34
CA HIS A 105 14.02 -0.83 13.10
C HIS A 105 13.10 -0.38 11.96
N THR A 106 12.49 -1.32 11.22
CA THR A 106 11.50 -1.02 10.18
C THR A 106 10.06 -1.27 10.66
N THR A 107 9.90 -1.55 11.95
CA THR A 107 8.65 -1.96 12.60
C THR A 107 8.10 -0.81 13.45
N ALA A 108 6.80 -0.60 13.41
CA ALA A 108 6.08 0.43 14.15
C ALA A 108 5.19 -0.17 15.26
N ARG A 109 4.88 0.63 16.29
CA ARG A 109 3.96 0.25 17.38
C ARG A 109 2.51 0.43 16.95
N ILE A 110 1.65 -0.48 17.40
CA ILE A 110 0.20 -0.31 17.33
C ILE A 110 -0.26 0.36 18.63
N PRO A 111 -0.85 1.58 18.56
CA PRO A 111 -1.34 2.26 19.73
C PRO A 111 -2.58 1.55 20.33
N ASP A 112 -2.86 1.85 21.60
CA ASP A 112 -4.07 1.39 22.24
C ASP A 112 -5.31 1.89 21.49
N GLY A 113 -6.33 1.02 21.38
CA GLY A 113 -7.58 1.34 20.69
C GLY A 113 -7.59 1.05 19.18
N VAL A 114 -6.44 0.73 18.56
CA VAL A 114 -6.37 0.27 17.16
C VAL A 114 -6.29 -1.26 17.13
N GLY A 115 -7.14 -1.91 16.32
CA GLY A 115 -7.15 -3.36 16.13
C GLY A 115 -6.00 -3.85 15.24
N PHE A 116 -5.67 -5.16 15.32
CA PHE A 116 -4.65 -5.74 14.45
C PHE A 116 -5.07 -5.73 12.97
N ALA A 117 -6.34 -5.93 12.68
CA ALA A 117 -6.87 -5.86 11.32
C ALA A 117 -6.69 -4.46 10.72
N GLU A 118 -7.01 -3.41 11.49
CA GLU A 118 -6.84 -2.00 11.09
C GLU A 118 -5.37 -1.69 10.84
N ALA A 119 -4.48 -2.11 11.74
CA ALA A 119 -3.04 -1.91 11.60
C ALA A 119 -2.48 -2.67 10.38
N ALA A 120 -2.90 -3.92 10.14
CA ALA A 120 -2.47 -4.71 8.98
C ALA A 120 -2.93 -4.10 7.64
N ALA A 121 -4.03 -3.37 7.59
CA ALA A 121 -4.53 -2.75 6.37
C ALA A 121 -3.65 -1.58 5.86
N ILE A 122 -2.79 -1.02 6.72
CA ILE A 122 -2.03 0.21 6.45
C ILE A 122 -0.79 -0.02 5.56
N PRO A 123 0.16 -0.95 5.85
CA PRO A 123 1.55 -0.83 5.38
C PRO A 123 1.68 -0.66 3.87
N CYS A 124 1.33 -1.65 3.06
CA CYS A 124 1.57 -1.56 1.61
C CYS A 124 0.79 -0.42 0.95
N ALA A 125 -0.50 -0.31 1.20
CA ALA A 125 -1.35 0.66 0.53
C ALA A 125 -1.26 2.06 1.15
N GLY A 126 -1.32 2.16 2.47
CA GLY A 126 -1.29 3.43 3.22
C GLY A 126 0.05 4.13 3.10
N LEU A 127 1.19 3.41 3.28
CA LEU A 127 2.50 4.03 3.17
C LEU A 127 2.85 4.41 1.72
N THR A 128 2.36 3.65 0.72
CA THR A 128 2.44 4.06 -0.69
C THR A 128 1.74 5.40 -0.92
N ALA A 129 0.50 5.54 -0.40
CA ALA A 129 -0.25 6.77 -0.50
C ALA A 129 0.42 7.91 0.27
N TYR A 130 0.92 7.64 1.49
CA TYR A 130 1.60 8.62 2.33
C TYR A 130 2.88 9.15 1.65
N GLU A 131 3.75 8.26 1.17
CA GLU A 131 4.95 8.67 0.44
C GLU A 131 4.58 9.53 -0.78
N ALA A 132 3.57 9.11 -1.55
CA ALA A 132 3.14 9.87 -2.72
C ALA A 132 2.57 11.24 -2.35
N VAL A 133 1.58 11.31 -1.47
CA VAL A 133 0.81 12.52 -1.17
C VAL A 133 1.63 13.52 -0.34
N VAL A 134 2.28 13.02 0.73
CA VAL A 134 2.96 13.88 1.71
C VAL A 134 4.41 14.12 1.31
N ARG A 135 5.19 13.05 1.05
CA ARG A 135 6.65 13.16 0.88
C ARG A 135 7.06 13.61 -0.53
N ARG A 136 6.36 13.18 -1.58
CA ARG A 136 6.78 13.45 -2.97
C ARG A 136 5.98 14.54 -3.64
N LEU A 137 4.65 14.46 -3.61
CA LEU A 137 3.79 15.46 -4.24
C LEU A 137 3.62 16.71 -3.38
N ASN A 138 3.84 16.61 -2.07
CA ASN A 138 3.67 17.71 -1.13
C ASN A 138 2.34 18.45 -1.37
N VAL A 139 1.24 17.69 -1.29
CA VAL A 139 -0.11 18.21 -1.55
C VAL A 139 -0.43 19.34 -0.58
N GLN A 140 -1.02 20.43 -1.08
CA GLN A 140 -1.39 21.62 -0.32
C GLN A 140 -2.91 21.85 -0.39
N PRO A 141 -3.51 22.60 0.56
CA PRO A 141 -4.97 22.81 0.63
C PRO A 141 -5.59 23.43 -0.62
N ASP A 142 -4.84 24.25 -1.38
CA ASP A 142 -5.31 24.93 -2.58
C ASP A 142 -5.13 24.13 -3.87
N HIS A 143 -4.57 22.90 -3.77
CA HIS A 143 -4.34 22.07 -4.93
C HIS A 143 -5.65 21.43 -5.43
N ILE A 144 -5.76 21.27 -6.75
CA ILE A 144 -6.66 20.32 -7.40
C ILE A 144 -5.84 19.09 -7.72
N VAL A 145 -6.26 17.93 -7.22
CA VAL A 145 -5.49 16.68 -7.35
C VAL A 145 -6.30 15.59 -8.04
N TRP A 146 -5.61 14.74 -8.82
CA TRP A 146 -6.22 13.53 -9.37
C TRP A 146 -5.61 12.29 -8.75
N MET A 147 -6.38 11.56 -7.94
CA MET A 147 -6.01 10.30 -7.31
C MET A 147 -6.66 9.16 -8.07
N GLN A 148 -5.89 8.38 -8.82
CA GLN A 148 -6.42 7.28 -9.64
C GLN A 148 -6.87 6.10 -8.79
N GLY A 149 -7.95 5.44 -9.22
CA GLY A 149 -8.44 4.22 -8.59
C GLY A 149 -8.88 4.42 -7.13
N GLY A 150 -9.63 5.50 -6.84
CA GLY A 150 -9.99 5.91 -5.49
C GLY A 150 -10.80 4.90 -4.66
N ALA A 151 -11.38 3.89 -5.31
CA ALA A 151 -12.08 2.82 -4.60
C ALA A 151 -11.15 1.69 -4.10
N GLY A 152 -9.89 1.64 -4.55
CA GLY A 152 -8.91 0.65 -4.13
C GLY A 152 -8.09 1.08 -2.91
N GLY A 153 -7.17 0.22 -2.45
CA GLY A 153 -6.38 0.49 -1.26
C GLY A 153 -5.55 1.78 -1.35
N VAL A 154 -4.62 1.88 -2.29
CA VAL A 154 -3.72 3.06 -2.42
C VAL A 154 -4.52 4.31 -2.75
N GLY A 155 -5.43 4.25 -3.75
CA GLY A 155 -6.24 5.40 -4.16
C GLY A 155 -7.15 5.89 -3.04
N GLY A 156 -7.78 4.99 -2.29
CA GLY A 156 -8.68 5.35 -1.18
C GLY A 156 -7.95 6.02 -0.02
N PHE A 157 -6.77 5.55 0.37
CA PHE A 157 -5.93 6.26 1.34
C PHE A 157 -5.52 7.64 0.82
N ALA A 158 -5.11 7.74 -0.45
CA ALA A 158 -4.71 9.02 -1.04
C ALA A 158 -5.86 10.03 -1.11
N VAL A 159 -7.08 9.57 -1.48
CA VAL A 159 -8.28 10.43 -1.49
C VAL A 159 -8.53 11.00 -0.10
N GLN A 160 -8.56 10.17 0.94
CA GLN A 160 -8.77 10.60 2.32
C GLN A 160 -7.70 11.60 2.78
N MET A 161 -6.41 11.30 2.55
CA MET A 161 -5.32 12.20 2.92
C MET A 161 -5.46 13.57 2.24
N CYS A 162 -5.70 13.59 0.92
CA CYS A 162 -5.84 14.84 0.18
C CYS A 162 -7.05 15.64 0.64
N ALA A 163 -8.18 15.00 0.93
CA ALA A 163 -9.38 15.63 1.47
C ALA A 163 -9.11 16.23 2.86
N ASN A 164 -8.41 15.49 3.74
CA ASN A 164 -8.03 15.98 5.07
C ASN A 164 -7.05 17.16 5.03
N ILE A 165 -6.17 17.20 4.03
CA ILE A 165 -5.31 18.37 3.78
C ILE A 165 -6.14 19.57 3.31
N GLY A 166 -7.33 19.37 2.72
CA GLY A 166 -8.19 20.41 2.19
C GLY A 166 -8.06 20.62 0.67
N ALA A 167 -7.40 19.70 -0.05
CA ALA A 167 -7.29 19.74 -1.50
C ALA A 167 -8.61 19.33 -2.17
N ALA A 168 -8.86 19.87 -3.38
CA ALA A 168 -10.00 19.42 -4.21
C ALA A 168 -9.63 18.11 -4.92
N VAL A 169 -10.31 17.02 -4.57
CA VAL A 169 -9.95 15.68 -5.04
C VAL A 169 -10.84 15.24 -6.20
N ILE A 170 -10.23 14.99 -7.34
CA ILE A 170 -10.81 14.24 -8.47
C ILE A 170 -10.32 12.79 -8.35
N THR A 171 -11.20 11.81 -8.54
CA THR A 171 -10.79 10.40 -8.59
C THR A 171 -11.50 9.64 -9.70
N THR A 172 -10.88 8.56 -10.16
CA THR A 172 -11.51 7.62 -11.08
C THR A 172 -11.97 6.37 -10.33
N ALA A 173 -13.21 5.97 -10.57
CA ALA A 173 -13.81 4.75 -10.04
C ALA A 173 -14.92 4.27 -10.99
N SER A 174 -15.31 2.98 -10.92
CA SER A 174 -16.55 2.53 -11.59
C SER A 174 -17.75 3.22 -10.97
N GLU A 175 -18.81 3.46 -11.76
CA GLU A 175 -20.03 4.16 -11.36
C GLU A 175 -20.59 3.65 -10.01
N ARG A 176 -20.63 2.33 -9.80
CA ARG A 176 -21.10 1.71 -8.55
C ARG A 176 -20.32 2.14 -7.29
N ASN A 177 -19.11 2.67 -7.46
CA ASN A 177 -18.24 3.12 -6.37
C ASN A 177 -18.22 4.64 -6.20
N HIS A 178 -19.00 5.43 -6.98
CA HIS A 178 -18.96 6.89 -6.92
C HIS A 178 -19.35 7.42 -5.54
N GLU A 179 -20.43 6.91 -4.96
CA GLU A 179 -20.86 7.33 -3.61
C GLU A 179 -19.84 6.94 -2.54
N TYR A 180 -19.20 5.78 -2.70
CA TYR A 180 -18.14 5.35 -1.80
C TYR A 180 -16.93 6.27 -1.86
N VAL A 181 -16.40 6.59 -3.04
CA VAL A 181 -15.23 7.49 -3.11
C VAL A 181 -15.55 8.92 -2.67
N LYS A 182 -16.80 9.38 -2.86
CA LYS A 182 -17.25 10.66 -2.30
C LYS A 182 -17.30 10.62 -0.77
N SER A 183 -17.73 9.51 -0.16
CA SER A 183 -17.71 9.34 1.30
C SER A 183 -16.29 9.34 1.88
N LEU A 184 -15.29 8.96 1.07
CA LEU A 184 -13.87 9.09 1.41
C LEU A 184 -13.32 10.52 1.25
N GLY A 185 -14.11 11.46 0.70
CA GLY A 185 -13.74 12.86 0.54
C GLY A 185 -13.45 13.32 -0.90
N ALA A 186 -13.71 12.49 -1.92
CA ALA A 186 -13.58 12.91 -3.30
C ALA A 186 -14.62 13.99 -3.66
N SER A 187 -14.15 15.12 -4.22
CA SER A 187 -15.01 16.19 -4.73
C SER A 187 -15.67 15.79 -6.05
N TYR A 188 -14.97 15.03 -6.88
CA TYR A 188 -15.45 14.54 -8.16
C TYR A 188 -15.05 13.07 -8.35
N ALA A 189 -16.00 12.27 -8.85
CA ALA A 189 -15.78 10.89 -9.27
C ALA A 189 -16.04 10.78 -10.78
N ILE A 190 -15.12 10.17 -11.53
CA ILE A 190 -15.19 9.98 -12.97
C ILE A 190 -15.28 8.49 -13.25
N ASP A 191 -16.27 8.05 -14.04
CA ASP A 191 -16.39 6.66 -14.48
C ASP A 191 -15.44 6.39 -15.64
N TYR A 192 -14.31 5.78 -15.34
CA TYR A 192 -13.27 5.46 -16.30
C TYR A 192 -13.73 4.51 -17.43
N ALA A 193 -14.87 3.81 -17.26
CA ALA A 193 -15.42 2.89 -18.26
C ALA A 193 -16.30 3.59 -19.30
N ASN A 194 -16.96 4.69 -18.94
CA ASN A 194 -17.97 5.35 -19.75
C ASN A 194 -17.66 6.82 -20.06
N GLU A 195 -16.66 7.42 -19.41
CA GLU A 195 -16.26 8.81 -19.62
C GLU A 195 -14.83 8.91 -20.18
N ASP A 196 -14.58 9.93 -21.01
CA ASP A 196 -13.21 10.35 -21.34
C ASP A 196 -12.62 11.08 -20.12
N VAL A 197 -11.73 10.39 -19.41
CA VAL A 197 -11.16 10.87 -18.15
C VAL A 197 -10.40 12.17 -18.35
N VAL A 198 -9.59 12.30 -19.41
CA VAL A 198 -8.78 13.49 -19.68
C VAL A 198 -9.69 14.67 -19.99
N ALA A 199 -10.65 14.51 -20.91
CA ALA A 199 -11.60 15.55 -21.27
C ALA A 199 -12.41 16.00 -20.03
N ARG A 200 -12.84 15.05 -19.21
CA ARG A 200 -13.62 15.36 -17.99
C ARG A 200 -12.80 16.11 -16.94
N ILE A 201 -11.54 15.76 -16.72
CA ILE A 201 -10.63 16.51 -15.84
C ILE A 201 -10.43 17.93 -16.38
N MET A 202 -10.19 18.09 -17.68
CA MET A 202 -10.01 19.41 -18.28
C MET A 202 -11.28 20.27 -18.19
N GLU A 203 -12.47 19.66 -18.32
CA GLU A 203 -13.74 20.37 -18.08
C GLU A 203 -13.87 20.86 -16.62
N ILE A 204 -13.65 19.96 -15.64
CA ILE A 204 -13.71 20.28 -14.20
C ILE A 204 -12.75 21.42 -13.86
N THR A 205 -11.54 21.38 -14.42
CA THR A 205 -10.48 22.37 -14.16
C THR A 205 -10.53 23.60 -15.09
N LYS A 206 -11.55 23.67 -15.97
CA LYS A 206 -11.73 24.77 -16.96
C LYS A 206 -10.49 24.97 -17.84
N GLY A 207 -9.88 23.88 -18.28
CA GLY A 207 -8.69 23.86 -19.13
C GLY A 207 -7.37 24.10 -18.43
N ARG A 208 -7.35 24.33 -17.10
CA ARG A 208 -6.11 24.57 -16.34
C ARG A 208 -5.30 23.30 -16.11
N GLY A 209 -5.94 22.16 -15.94
CA GLY A 209 -5.34 20.92 -15.47
C GLY A 209 -5.21 20.83 -13.94
N VAL A 210 -4.60 19.74 -13.44
CA VAL A 210 -4.46 19.42 -12.01
C VAL A 210 -3.04 19.70 -11.51
N ASP A 211 -2.91 20.04 -10.23
CA ASP A 211 -1.61 20.34 -9.62
C ASP A 211 -0.83 19.06 -9.31
N ARG A 212 -1.52 17.99 -8.91
CA ARG A 212 -0.89 16.72 -8.52
C ARG A 212 -1.68 15.52 -9.03
N VAL A 213 -0.96 14.47 -9.43
CA VAL A 213 -1.51 13.20 -9.87
C VAL A 213 -0.84 12.06 -9.12
N LEU A 214 -1.63 11.12 -8.60
CA LEU A 214 -1.16 9.80 -8.19
C LEU A 214 -1.62 8.76 -9.23
N ALA A 215 -0.68 8.26 -10.03
CA ALA A 215 -0.89 7.20 -11.01
C ALA A 215 -0.62 5.83 -10.35
N ALA A 216 -1.68 5.12 -9.97
CA ALA A 216 -1.59 3.89 -9.19
C ALA A 216 -2.05 2.63 -9.95
N VAL A 217 -2.45 2.75 -11.22
CA VAL A 217 -3.09 1.66 -11.98
C VAL A 217 -2.12 0.98 -12.95
N ASP A 218 -1.64 1.70 -13.98
CA ASP A 218 -0.71 1.21 -15.00
C ASP A 218 0.00 2.37 -15.74
N GLU A 219 0.81 2.02 -16.74
CA GLU A 219 1.56 2.98 -17.56
C GLU A 219 0.64 3.91 -18.36
N ALA A 220 -0.39 3.36 -18.99
CA ALA A 220 -1.32 4.15 -19.81
C ALA A 220 -2.05 5.23 -18.99
N THR A 221 -2.43 4.91 -17.76
CA THR A 221 -3.04 5.88 -16.84
C THR A 221 -2.03 6.89 -16.29
N ALA A 222 -0.74 6.54 -16.22
CA ALA A 222 0.33 7.48 -15.91
C ALA A 222 0.54 8.50 -17.06
N ASP A 223 0.44 8.05 -18.33
CA ASP A 223 0.50 8.94 -19.51
C ASP A 223 -0.65 9.96 -19.49
N GLN A 224 -1.88 9.50 -19.24
CA GLN A 224 -3.02 10.41 -19.02
C GLN A 224 -2.77 11.41 -17.91
N GLY A 225 -2.08 10.95 -16.83
CA GLY A 225 -1.68 11.81 -15.72
C GLY A 225 -0.78 12.96 -16.16
N ILE A 226 0.19 12.69 -17.04
CA ILE A 226 1.08 13.73 -17.61
C ILE A 226 0.28 14.72 -18.48
N GLU A 227 -0.68 14.24 -19.25
CA GLU A 227 -1.48 15.06 -20.16
C GLU A 227 -2.30 16.13 -19.44
N VAL A 228 -2.87 15.78 -18.26
CA VAL A 228 -3.73 16.67 -17.49
C VAL A 228 -2.99 17.53 -16.46
N LEU A 229 -1.66 17.39 -16.32
CA LEU A 229 -0.90 18.20 -15.37
C LEU A 229 -0.87 19.68 -15.76
N ALA A 230 -1.21 20.53 -14.83
CA ALA A 230 -0.99 21.98 -14.91
C ALA A 230 0.51 22.30 -14.99
N PHE A 231 0.84 23.51 -15.41
CA PHE A 231 2.21 24.03 -15.34
C PHE A 231 2.77 23.95 -13.92
N ARG A 232 3.98 23.42 -13.73
CA ARG A 232 4.59 23.07 -12.44
C ARG A 232 3.87 21.95 -11.68
N GLY A 233 3.01 21.18 -12.34
CA GLY A 233 2.36 20.03 -11.76
C GLY A 233 3.33 18.88 -11.46
N GLY A 234 2.93 18.00 -10.55
CA GLY A 234 3.70 16.82 -10.16
C GLY A 234 2.90 15.52 -10.26
N LEU A 235 3.54 14.47 -10.78
CA LEU A 235 3.00 13.13 -10.86
C LEU A 235 3.81 12.17 -10.00
N ALA A 236 3.15 11.40 -9.16
CA ALA A 236 3.73 10.24 -8.49
C ALA A 236 3.17 8.97 -9.13
N THR A 237 4.03 7.99 -9.43
CA THR A 237 3.60 6.73 -10.05
C THR A 237 4.05 5.52 -9.26
N VAL A 238 3.15 4.53 -9.15
CA VAL A 238 3.35 3.24 -8.47
C VAL A 238 3.55 2.10 -9.46
N ALA A 239 2.77 2.10 -10.55
CA ALA A 239 2.56 0.93 -11.41
C ALA A 239 3.11 1.04 -12.84
N GLY A 240 3.95 2.01 -13.12
CA GLY A 240 4.56 2.22 -14.45
C GLY A 240 5.13 3.63 -14.54
N LEU A 241 6.08 3.86 -15.44
CA LEU A 241 6.58 5.20 -15.70
C LEU A 241 5.87 5.77 -16.92
N PRO A 242 5.43 7.04 -16.88
CA PRO A 242 4.84 7.66 -18.06
C PRO A 242 5.90 7.88 -19.14
N GLN A 243 5.45 7.93 -20.38
CA GLN A 243 6.28 8.38 -21.49
C GLN A 243 6.42 9.91 -21.38
N LEU A 244 7.65 10.36 -21.24
CA LEU A 244 7.94 11.79 -21.20
C LEU A 244 8.31 12.26 -22.59
N ALA A 245 7.52 13.20 -23.15
CA ALA A 245 7.92 13.97 -24.32
C ALA A 245 9.16 14.81 -24.00
N GLU A 246 9.87 15.28 -25.03
CA GLU A 246 11.00 16.20 -24.84
C GLU A 246 10.61 17.36 -23.94
N SER A 247 11.48 17.68 -22.98
CA SER A 247 11.28 18.78 -22.05
C SER A 247 11.32 20.10 -22.82
N THR A 248 10.22 20.85 -22.77
CA THR A 248 10.14 22.22 -23.30
C THR A 248 9.97 23.21 -22.14
N PHE A 249 10.22 24.49 -22.42
CA PHE A 249 10.05 25.56 -21.41
C PHE A 249 8.61 25.63 -20.88
N ASP A 250 7.64 25.14 -21.67
CA ASP A 250 6.20 25.25 -21.39
C ASP A 250 5.65 24.07 -20.56
N ASN A 251 6.47 23.06 -20.27
CA ASN A 251 6.05 21.86 -19.55
C ASN A 251 6.90 21.54 -18.30
N ALA A 252 7.18 22.54 -17.49
CA ALA A 252 7.87 22.35 -16.21
C ALA A 252 7.05 21.45 -15.29
N ARG A 253 7.37 20.14 -15.25
CA ARG A 253 6.66 19.08 -14.50
C ARG A 253 7.66 18.27 -13.69
N SER A 254 7.20 17.63 -12.64
CA SER A 254 8.00 16.65 -11.88
C SER A 254 7.35 15.27 -11.92
N VAL A 255 8.17 14.21 -12.00
CA VAL A 255 7.72 12.82 -11.94
C VAL A 255 8.50 12.10 -10.85
N HIS A 256 7.77 11.44 -9.96
CA HIS A 256 8.30 10.69 -8.84
C HIS A 256 7.90 9.21 -8.94
N ARG A 257 8.86 8.30 -8.91
CA ARG A 257 8.55 6.88 -8.74
C ARG A 257 8.40 6.57 -7.25
N ILE A 258 7.29 5.95 -6.90
CA ILE A 258 7.04 5.47 -5.54
C ILE A 258 7.50 4.01 -5.45
N ALA A 259 8.47 3.76 -4.59
CA ALA A 259 9.05 2.43 -4.38
C ALA A 259 9.64 2.29 -2.97
N TYR A 260 8.94 2.79 -1.96
CA TYR A 260 9.46 2.85 -0.59
C TYR A 260 9.90 1.49 -0.02
N GLY A 261 9.22 0.40 -0.39
CA GLY A 261 9.61 -0.97 0.00
C GLY A 261 11.03 -1.36 -0.44
N GLY A 262 11.60 -0.68 -1.44
CA GLY A 262 13.01 -0.83 -1.82
C GLY A 262 14.00 -0.41 -0.73
N ALA A 263 13.55 0.34 0.28
CA ALA A 263 14.37 0.71 1.43
C ALA A 263 14.89 -0.52 2.20
N HIS A 264 14.14 -1.63 2.24
CA HIS A 264 14.57 -2.87 2.93
C HIS A 264 15.90 -3.41 2.42
N THR A 265 16.16 -3.30 1.12
CA THR A 265 17.39 -3.77 0.48
C THR A 265 18.42 -2.66 0.26
N SER A 266 18.11 -1.42 0.61
CA SER A 266 19.02 -0.27 0.53
C SER A 266 20.07 -0.32 1.63
N SER A 267 21.28 0.13 1.35
CA SER A 267 22.30 0.40 2.38
C SER A 267 22.01 1.67 3.19
N ASN A 268 21.02 2.46 2.81
CA ASN A 268 20.63 3.68 3.51
C ASN A 268 19.77 3.33 4.74
N ARG A 269 20.40 3.34 5.93
CA ARG A 269 19.74 3.06 7.20
C ARG A 269 18.61 4.04 7.54
N GLU A 270 18.76 5.31 7.18
CA GLU A 270 17.74 6.33 7.43
C GLU A 270 16.46 6.03 6.62
N ALA A 271 16.60 5.62 5.36
CA ALA A 271 15.47 5.22 4.54
C ALA A 271 14.76 3.95 5.09
N GLN A 272 15.51 3.03 5.71
CA GLN A 272 14.91 1.88 6.39
C GLN A 272 14.11 2.29 7.62
N VAL A 273 14.67 3.17 8.48
CA VAL A 273 13.99 3.68 9.67
C VAL A 273 12.74 4.50 9.30
N ASP A 274 12.79 5.24 8.19
CA ASP A 274 11.66 6.04 7.71
C ASP A 274 10.42 5.19 7.39
N LEU A 275 10.59 3.88 7.10
CA LEU A 275 9.44 2.95 6.96
C LEU A 275 8.60 2.89 8.25
N ALA A 276 9.27 2.78 9.40
CA ALA A 276 8.59 2.76 10.69
C ALA A 276 7.98 4.14 11.03
N LEU A 277 8.70 5.23 10.76
CA LEU A 277 8.20 6.59 11.01
C LEU A 277 6.95 6.90 10.20
N MET A 278 6.93 6.58 8.90
CA MET A 278 5.73 6.74 8.07
C MET A 278 4.56 5.89 8.60
N ALA A 279 4.86 4.67 9.08
CA ALA A 279 3.84 3.79 9.64
C ALA A 279 3.26 4.37 10.94
N GLU A 280 4.09 4.94 11.82
CA GLU A 280 3.64 5.61 13.05
C GLU A 280 2.76 6.83 12.75
N GLU A 281 3.12 7.65 11.76
CA GLU A 281 2.30 8.78 11.34
C GLU A 281 0.95 8.34 10.77
N MET A 282 0.94 7.28 9.95
CA MET A 282 -0.29 6.75 9.36
C MET A 282 -1.23 6.12 10.39
N ILE A 283 -0.70 5.33 11.34
CA ILE A 283 -1.54 4.68 12.33
C ILE A 283 -2.10 5.68 13.34
N ALA A 284 -1.42 6.80 13.58
CA ALA A 284 -1.96 7.89 14.39
C ALA A 284 -3.24 8.49 13.76
N LEU A 285 -3.25 8.70 12.44
CA LEU A 285 -4.44 9.16 11.71
C LEU A 285 -5.61 8.16 11.78
N VAL A 286 -5.31 6.86 11.79
CA VAL A 286 -6.32 5.81 11.98
C VAL A 286 -6.83 5.81 13.42
N ALA A 287 -5.95 5.93 14.42
CA ALA A 287 -6.32 6.01 15.83
C ALA A 287 -7.23 7.23 16.13
N GLU A 288 -6.97 8.36 15.48
CA GLU A 288 -7.77 9.59 15.55
C GLU A 288 -9.06 9.50 14.72
N LYS A 289 -9.29 8.41 13.98
CA LYS A 289 -10.40 8.21 13.05
C LYS A 289 -10.47 9.26 11.92
N THR A 290 -9.34 9.88 11.63
CA THR A 290 -9.20 10.82 10.52
C THR A 290 -9.08 10.08 9.19
N ILE A 291 -8.53 8.86 9.20
CA ILE A 291 -8.44 7.95 8.06
C ILE A 291 -9.08 6.60 8.42
N ASP A 292 -9.97 6.14 7.55
CA ASP A 292 -10.54 4.79 7.58
C ASP A 292 -9.59 3.82 6.86
N PRO A 293 -9.15 2.72 7.49
CA PRO A 293 -8.35 1.69 6.82
C PRO A 293 -9.10 0.90 5.74
N MET A 294 -10.38 1.17 5.55
CA MET A 294 -11.22 0.67 4.45
C MET A 294 -11.27 -0.87 4.35
N ILE A 295 -11.41 -1.54 5.47
CA ILE A 295 -11.50 -3.01 5.50
C ILE A 295 -12.86 -3.44 4.97
N GLU A 296 -12.90 -4.04 3.79
CA GLU A 296 -14.12 -4.54 3.16
C GLU A 296 -14.43 -5.99 3.54
N GLN A 297 -13.38 -6.79 3.73
CA GLN A 297 -13.52 -8.21 4.05
C GLN A 297 -12.47 -8.61 5.09
N VAL A 298 -12.92 -9.47 6.03
CA VAL A 298 -12.03 -10.19 6.96
C VAL A 298 -12.20 -11.69 6.68
N ILE A 299 -11.09 -12.39 6.43
CA ILE A 299 -11.05 -13.80 6.03
C ILE A 299 -10.10 -14.59 6.93
N GLY A 300 -10.04 -15.90 6.79
CA GLY A 300 -9.06 -16.75 7.48
C GLY A 300 -7.81 -17.05 6.62
N LEU A 301 -6.76 -17.64 7.24
CA LEU A 301 -5.51 -18.02 6.55
C LEU A 301 -5.77 -18.90 5.32
N GLY A 302 -6.67 -19.86 5.42
CA GLY A 302 -7.01 -20.79 4.33
C GLY A 302 -7.73 -20.15 3.15
N ASP A 303 -8.33 -18.96 3.34
CA ASP A 303 -9.10 -18.23 2.33
C ASP A 303 -8.24 -17.20 1.56
N ILE A 304 -6.99 -16.99 2.00
CA ILE A 304 -6.06 -16.02 1.36
C ILE A 304 -5.91 -16.29 -0.16
N PRO A 305 -5.78 -17.55 -0.66
CA PRO A 305 -5.68 -17.79 -2.10
C PRO A 305 -6.89 -17.26 -2.88
N ALA A 306 -8.10 -17.43 -2.34
CA ALA A 306 -9.34 -16.93 -2.93
C ALA A 306 -9.39 -15.38 -2.89
N GLY A 307 -8.97 -14.77 -1.78
CA GLY A 307 -8.86 -13.32 -1.63
C GLY A 307 -7.86 -12.71 -2.61
N LEU A 308 -6.71 -13.35 -2.83
CA LEU A 308 -5.71 -12.93 -3.82
C LEU A 308 -6.25 -13.06 -5.25
N ALA A 309 -6.96 -14.14 -5.58
CA ALA A 309 -7.63 -14.30 -6.87
C ALA A 309 -8.70 -13.21 -7.10
N GLN A 310 -9.43 -12.82 -6.04
CA GLN A 310 -10.36 -11.70 -6.11
C GLN A 310 -9.65 -10.38 -6.40
N LEU A 311 -8.47 -10.11 -5.79
CA LEU A 311 -7.65 -8.92 -6.09
C LEU A 311 -7.15 -8.91 -7.55
N GLU A 312 -6.83 -10.06 -8.15
CA GLU A 312 -6.44 -10.16 -9.56
C GLU A 312 -7.52 -9.63 -10.52
N THR A 313 -8.80 -9.69 -10.13
CA THR A 313 -9.90 -9.13 -10.93
C THR A 313 -9.89 -7.62 -11.03
N ARG A 314 -9.13 -6.91 -10.16
CA ARG A 314 -9.08 -5.44 -10.02
C ARG A 314 -10.42 -4.78 -9.69
N HIS A 315 -11.38 -5.54 -9.13
CA HIS A 315 -12.71 -5.04 -8.78
C HIS A 315 -12.98 -5.01 -7.26
N VAL A 316 -11.93 -5.20 -6.46
CA VAL A 316 -12.04 -5.10 -4.99
C VAL A 316 -12.11 -3.65 -4.57
N ARG A 317 -13.05 -3.36 -3.68
CA ARG A 317 -13.14 -2.08 -2.96
C ARG A 317 -12.35 -2.18 -1.66
N GLY A 318 -11.60 -1.13 -1.30
CA GLY A 318 -10.84 -1.09 -0.05
C GLY A 318 -9.80 -2.19 0.09
N LYS A 319 -9.78 -2.82 1.27
CA LYS A 319 -8.77 -3.81 1.69
C LYS A 319 -9.42 -5.15 2.09
N ILE A 320 -8.72 -6.24 1.79
CA ILE A 320 -8.99 -7.58 2.33
C ILE A 320 -7.93 -7.88 3.38
N VAL A 321 -8.35 -8.21 4.59
CA VAL A 321 -7.49 -8.58 5.72
C VAL A 321 -7.75 -10.04 6.09
N ALA A 322 -6.72 -10.78 6.46
CA ALA A 322 -6.88 -12.11 7.04
C ALA A 322 -6.48 -12.07 8.51
N GLU A 323 -7.34 -12.61 9.39
CA GLU A 323 -7.04 -12.85 10.80
C GLU A 323 -6.57 -14.30 10.98
N LEU A 324 -5.49 -14.48 11.73
CA LEU A 324 -4.80 -15.75 11.89
C LEU A 324 -4.96 -16.35 13.29
N VAL A 325 -5.50 -15.59 14.23
CA VAL A 325 -5.73 -16.00 15.63
C VAL A 325 -7.14 -15.66 16.06
#